data_978fd5a60402b7c3559c7bdde97f57ab
#
_entry.id   978fd5a60402b7c3559c7bdde97f57ab
#
_cell.length_a   1.000
_cell.length_b   1.000
_cell.length_c   1.000
_cell.angle_alpha   90.00
_cell.angle_beta   90.00
_cell.angle_gamma   90.00
#
_symmetry.space_group_name_H-M   'P 1'
#
loop_
_entity.id
_entity.type
_entity.pdbx_description
1 polymer ?
#
loop_
_entity_poly.entity_id
_entity_poly.type
_entity_poly.pdbx_seq_one_letter_code
_entity_poly.pdbx_strand_id
1 'polypeptide(L)'
;MLASPQTLDPKAPSTLSKAIEDLLEQLDQLGKGKLGTSLTGEGIIRLETKASVEDPLSWLHTQKNNKKHFWKEREGGETIAGVGECLVFESEHGSTIELMLQRIRRLLNNSSDGVRIFGGIRFNLSSDSISDEWKSWKQARFILSLINI
;
A
#
# COMPACT_ATOMS: atom_id res chain seq x y z
N MET A 1 -34.25 1.80 40.09
CA MET A 1 -32.80 1.94 39.83
C MET A 1 -32.53 1.29 38.51
N LEU A 2 -32.38 2.06 37.44
CA LEU A 2 -32.03 1.60 36.11
C LEU A 2 -30.52 1.63 35.99
N ALA A 3 -29.90 0.47 35.71
CA ALA A 3 -28.47 0.38 35.44
C ALA A 3 -28.13 1.12 34.15
N SER A 4 -27.19 2.04 34.22
CA SER A 4 -26.62 2.71 33.05
C SER A 4 -25.93 1.70 32.13
N PRO A 5 -26.07 1.82 30.80
CA PRO A 5 -25.34 0.98 29.89
C PRO A 5 -23.84 1.28 30.01
N GLN A 6 -23.05 0.26 30.27
CA GLN A 6 -21.60 0.35 30.20
C GLN A 6 -21.22 0.66 28.75
N THR A 7 -20.77 1.87 28.49
CA THR A 7 -20.05 2.22 27.27
C THR A 7 -18.77 1.39 27.24
N LEU A 8 -18.68 0.47 26.28
CA LEU A 8 -17.44 -0.21 25.95
C LEU A 8 -16.43 0.85 25.53
N ASP A 9 -15.41 1.06 26.36
CA ASP A 9 -14.27 1.92 26.01
C ASP A 9 -13.71 1.47 24.65
N PRO A 10 -13.52 2.38 23.69
CA PRO A 10 -12.84 2.04 22.46
C PRO A 10 -11.45 1.56 22.84
N LYS A 11 -11.15 0.29 22.50
CA LYS A 11 -9.87 -0.37 22.77
C LYS A 11 -8.74 0.58 22.39
N ALA A 12 -7.92 0.94 23.39
CA ALA A 12 -6.79 1.84 23.18
C ALA A 12 -5.97 1.40 21.97
N PRO A 13 -5.51 2.32 21.10
CA PRO A 13 -4.76 1.96 19.91
C PRO A 13 -3.55 1.14 20.32
N SER A 14 -3.33 0.02 19.63
CA SER A 14 -2.20 -0.86 19.92
C SER A 14 -0.89 -0.16 19.60
N THR A 15 0.14 -0.37 20.42
CA THR A 15 1.50 0.09 20.10
C THR A 15 1.97 -0.54 18.79
N LEU A 16 2.92 0.10 18.11
CA LEU A 16 3.49 -0.43 16.87
C LEU A 16 4.08 -1.85 17.05
N SER A 17 4.73 -2.12 18.21
CA SER A 17 5.25 -3.45 18.55
C SER A 17 4.16 -4.51 18.56
N LYS A 18 3.02 -4.22 19.20
CA LYS A 18 1.90 -5.15 19.25
C LYS A 18 1.26 -5.34 17.87
N ALA A 19 1.17 -4.29 17.08
CA ALA A 19 0.69 -4.39 15.70
C ALA A 19 1.57 -5.33 14.84
N ILE A 20 2.89 -5.28 15.03
CA ILE A 20 3.83 -6.19 14.36
C ILE A 20 3.61 -7.64 14.81
N GLU A 21 3.45 -7.88 16.12
CA GLU A 21 3.14 -9.21 16.65
C GLU A 21 1.85 -9.78 16.05
N ASP A 22 0.78 -8.97 16.01
CA ASP A 22 -0.50 -9.33 15.42
C ASP A 22 -0.37 -9.70 13.93
N LEU A 23 0.43 -8.94 13.16
CA LEU A 23 0.69 -9.23 11.74
C LEU A 23 1.50 -10.52 11.56
N LEU A 24 2.49 -10.78 12.41
CA LEU A 24 3.26 -12.01 12.36
C LEU A 24 2.40 -13.24 12.68
N GLU A 25 1.47 -13.13 13.63
CA GLU A 25 0.51 -14.18 13.92
C GLU A 25 -0.42 -14.44 12.73
N GLN A 26 -0.96 -13.40 12.09
CA GLN A 26 -1.79 -13.54 10.89
C GLN A 26 -1.01 -14.21 9.76
N LEU A 27 0.27 -13.86 9.56
CA LEU A 27 1.13 -14.47 8.56
C LEU A 27 1.37 -15.97 8.83
N ASP A 28 1.59 -16.35 10.09
CA ASP A 28 1.74 -17.76 10.50
C ASP A 28 0.44 -18.54 10.26
N GLN A 29 -0.71 -17.96 10.59
CA GLN A 29 -2.02 -18.58 10.35
C GLN A 29 -2.30 -18.74 8.85
N LEU A 30 -1.90 -17.77 8.03
CA LEU A 30 -1.99 -17.87 6.57
C LEU A 30 -1.14 -19.01 6.03
N GLY A 31 0.10 -19.13 6.50
CA GLY A 31 1.01 -20.22 6.13
C GLY A 31 0.49 -21.61 6.52
N LYS A 32 -0.32 -21.71 7.57
CA LYS A 32 -0.98 -22.94 8.02
C LYS A 32 -2.33 -23.22 7.33
N GLY A 33 -2.73 -22.40 6.35
CA GLY A 33 -4.01 -22.51 5.65
C GLY A 33 -5.25 -22.24 6.53
N LYS A 34 -5.08 -21.59 7.68
CA LYS A 34 -6.15 -21.31 8.64
C LYS A 34 -6.91 -20.02 8.34
N LEU A 35 -6.31 -19.08 7.62
CA LEU A 35 -7.05 -17.95 7.05
C LEU A 35 -7.75 -18.43 5.80
N GLY A 36 -9.08 -18.40 5.79
CA GLY A 36 -9.92 -18.86 4.69
C GLY A 36 -9.81 -18.06 3.39
N THR A 37 -8.68 -17.49 3.11
CA THR A 37 -8.38 -16.69 1.93
C THR A 37 -7.86 -17.62 0.84
N SER A 38 -8.73 -18.03 -0.06
CA SER A 38 -8.31 -18.74 -1.27
C SER A 38 -8.08 -17.74 -2.38
N LEU A 39 -6.83 -17.54 -2.77
CA LEU A 39 -6.52 -16.83 -3.99
C LEU A 39 -6.64 -17.78 -5.18
N THR A 40 -7.48 -17.43 -6.12
CA THR A 40 -7.56 -18.14 -7.41
C THR A 40 -6.62 -17.46 -8.40
N GLY A 41 -5.40 -17.99 -8.55
CA GLY A 41 -4.42 -17.45 -9.48
C GLY A 41 -3.44 -16.43 -8.85
N GLU A 42 -2.90 -15.53 -9.68
CA GLU A 42 -2.02 -14.45 -9.22
C GLU A 42 -2.83 -13.37 -8.51
N GLY A 43 -2.64 -13.23 -7.22
CA GLY A 43 -3.28 -12.20 -6.39
C GLY A 43 -2.40 -11.81 -5.21
N ILE A 44 -2.81 -10.77 -4.48
CA ILE A 44 -2.12 -10.28 -3.28
C ILE A 44 -3.04 -10.45 -2.08
N ILE A 45 -2.50 -10.98 -0.99
CA ILE A 45 -3.16 -10.99 0.31
C ILE A 45 -2.64 -9.80 1.10
N ARG A 46 -3.56 -8.95 1.55
CA ARG A 46 -3.29 -7.88 2.50
C ARG A 46 -3.59 -8.37 3.91
N LEU A 47 -2.61 -8.26 4.79
CA LEU A 47 -2.79 -8.43 6.23
C LEU A 47 -2.87 -7.05 6.88
N GLU A 48 -3.73 -6.91 7.87
CA GLU A 48 -4.04 -5.60 8.45
C GLU A 48 -4.22 -5.72 9.96
N THR A 49 -3.71 -4.71 10.67
CA THR A 49 -3.97 -4.51 12.09
C THR A 49 -4.03 -3.02 12.42
N LYS A 50 -4.65 -2.68 13.55
CA LYS A 50 -4.72 -1.29 14.01
C LYS A 50 -3.45 -0.95 14.78
N ALA A 51 -2.80 0.15 14.39
CA ALA A 51 -1.67 0.72 15.11
C ALA A 51 -1.88 2.23 15.31
N SER A 52 -1.36 2.77 16.40
CA SER A 52 -1.26 4.22 16.59
C SER A 52 0.11 4.68 16.10
N VAL A 53 0.09 5.51 15.05
CA VAL A 53 1.26 6.22 14.55
C VAL A 53 0.92 7.69 14.55
N GLU A 54 1.65 8.49 15.33
CA GLU A 54 1.36 9.91 15.50
C GLU A 54 1.52 10.67 14.17
N ASP A 55 2.60 10.42 13.46
CA ASP A 55 2.88 11.03 12.16
C ASP A 55 3.49 10.01 11.20
N PRO A 56 2.76 9.61 10.14
CA PRO A 56 3.25 8.68 9.14
C PRO A 56 4.54 9.13 8.44
N LEU A 57 4.74 10.45 8.26
CA LEU A 57 5.94 10.96 7.60
C LEU A 57 7.17 10.83 8.50
N SER A 58 7.04 11.16 9.79
CA SER A 58 8.10 10.94 10.78
C SER A 58 8.46 9.47 10.92
N TRP A 59 7.45 8.58 10.96
CA TRP A 59 7.69 7.15 10.93
C TRP A 59 8.48 6.74 9.68
N LEU A 60 8.11 7.24 8.51
CA LEU A 60 8.78 6.92 7.25
C LEU A 60 10.25 7.35 7.26
N HIS A 61 10.56 8.48 7.89
CA HIS A 61 11.94 8.96 8.05
C HIS A 61 12.82 7.99 8.83
N THR A 62 12.29 7.35 9.86
CA THR A 62 13.04 6.41 10.71
C THR A 62 13.35 5.07 10.03
N GLN A 63 12.67 4.75 8.93
CA GLN A 63 12.88 3.48 8.24
C GLN A 63 14.24 3.45 7.53
N LYS A 64 14.97 2.33 7.65
CA LYS A 64 16.27 2.13 7.02
C LYS A 64 16.18 1.84 5.52
N ASN A 65 15.05 1.33 5.06
CA ASN A 65 14.83 1.03 3.65
C ASN A 65 14.80 2.34 2.84
N ASN A 66 15.52 2.39 1.72
CA ASN A 66 15.57 3.55 0.83
C ASN A 66 14.38 3.63 -0.14
N LYS A 67 13.59 2.57 -0.27
CA LYS A 67 12.35 2.55 -1.06
C LYS A 67 11.20 2.99 -0.17
N LYS A 68 10.87 4.26 -0.24
CA LYS A 68 9.88 4.94 0.59
C LYS A 68 8.88 5.65 -0.30
N HIS A 69 7.60 5.59 0.08
CA HIS A 69 6.52 6.20 -0.65
C HIS A 69 5.63 6.95 0.32
N PHE A 70 5.19 8.15 -0.06
CA PHE A 70 4.30 8.96 0.72
C PHE A 70 3.19 9.51 -0.17
N TRP A 71 1.97 9.33 0.24
CA TRP A 71 0.82 9.88 -0.41
C TRP A 71 -0.11 10.52 0.62
N LYS A 72 -0.64 11.68 0.29
CA LYS A 72 -1.60 12.39 1.13
C LYS A 72 -2.68 13.00 0.24
N GLU A 73 -3.92 12.80 0.62
CA GLU A 73 -5.04 13.42 -0.05
C GLU A 73 -5.03 14.93 0.15
N ARG A 74 -5.36 15.68 -0.92
CA ARG A 74 -5.22 17.15 -0.93
C ARG A 74 -6.10 17.84 0.11
N GLU A 75 -7.30 17.34 0.37
CA GLU A 75 -8.31 17.97 1.22
C GLU A 75 -8.32 17.43 2.66
N GLY A 76 -7.24 16.82 3.11
CA GLY A 76 -7.10 16.36 4.49
C GLY A 76 -7.71 14.98 4.77
N GLY A 77 -7.91 14.19 3.73
CA GLY A 77 -8.35 12.80 3.85
C GLY A 77 -7.24 11.85 4.25
N GLU A 78 -7.16 10.71 3.59
CA GLU A 78 -6.23 9.62 3.91
C GLU A 78 -4.78 10.02 3.69
N THR A 79 -3.91 9.57 4.57
CA THR A 79 -2.45 9.69 4.44
C THR A 79 -1.85 8.29 4.50
N ILE A 80 -0.95 7.99 3.57
CA ILE A 80 -0.31 6.67 3.48
C ILE A 80 1.20 6.85 3.38
N ALA A 81 1.92 6.19 4.27
CA ALA A 81 3.36 6.06 4.22
C ALA A 81 3.73 4.60 3.96
N GLY A 82 4.44 4.34 2.87
CA GLY A 82 4.80 3.00 2.41
C GLY A 82 6.31 2.76 2.42
N VAL A 83 6.72 1.56 2.78
CA VAL A 83 8.10 1.11 2.80
C VAL A 83 8.25 -0.20 2.03
N GLY A 84 9.32 -0.26 1.23
CA GLY A 84 9.62 -1.41 0.38
C GLY A 84 8.74 -1.44 -0.86
N GLU A 85 9.17 -2.23 -1.83
CA GLU A 85 8.46 -2.45 -3.10
C GLU A 85 8.20 -3.95 -3.24
N CYS A 86 6.93 -4.36 -3.14
CA CYS A 86 6.51 -5.73 -3.37
C CYS A 86 6.42 -6.01 -4.87
N LEU A 87 5.75 -5.11 -5.60
CA LEU A 87 5.66 -5.14 -7.06
C LEU A 87 5.86 -3.73 -7.63
N VAL A 88 6.52 -3.68 -8.79
CA VAL A 88 6.72 -2.44 -9.55
C VAL A 88 6.25 -2.67 -10.98
N PHE A 89 5.43 -1.76 -11.48
CA PHE A 89 4.96 -1.71 -12.85
C PHE A 89 5.54 -0.45 -13.49
N GLU A 90 6.29 -0.62 -14.58
CA GLU A 90 6.91 0.49 -15.30
C GLU A 90 6.61 0.39 -16.79
N SER A 91 6.44 1.55 -17.42
CA SER A 91 6.36 1.67 -18.86
C SER A 91 7.25 2.78 -19.35
N GLU A 92 8.05 2.52 -20.36
CA GLU A 92 8.90 3.51 -21.03
C GLU A 92 8.21 4.13 -22.25
N HIS A 93 7.20 3.46 -22.79
CA HIS A 93 6.49 3.88 -24.01
C HIS A 93 4.98 4.01 -23.75
N GLY A 94 4.38 5.08 -24.26
CA GLY A 94 2.95 5.36 -24.09
C GLY A 94 2.05 4.22 -24.57
N SER A 95 2.44 3.52 -25.65
CA SER A 95 1.69 2.39 -26.21
C SER A 95 1.59 1.16 -25.29
N THR A 96 2.44 1.06 -24.27
CA THR A 96 2.44 -0.07 -23.33
C THR A 96 1.74 0.22 -22.01
N ILE A 97 1.33 1.47 -21.79
CA ILE A 97 0.65 1.90 -20.54
C ILE A 97 -0.69 1.19 -20.39
N GLU A 98 -1.48 1.08 -21.44
CA GLU A 98 -2.78 0.41 -21.39
C GLU A 98 -2.64 -1.06 -20.97
N LEU A 99 -1.69 -1.79 -21.56
CA LEU A 99 -1.42 -3.18 -21.18
C LEU A 99 -0.97 -3.30 -19.72
N MET A 100 -0.16 -2.37 -19.24
CA MET A 100 0.26 -2.31 -17.85
C MET A 100 -0.93 -2.07 -16.91
N LEU A 101 -1.82 -1.13 -17.23
CA LEU A 101 -3.03 -0.86 -16.45
C LEU A 101 -3.99 -2.04 -16.44
N GLN A 102 -4.14 -2.76 -17.55
CA GLN A 102 -4.93 -3.99 -17.62
C GLN A 102 -4.35 -5.07 -16.71
N ARG A 103 -3.02 -5.22 -16.66
CA ARG A 103 -2.34 -6.15 -15.75
C ARG A 103 -2.57 -5.77 -14.29
N ILE A 104 -2.42 -4.50 -13.94
CA ILE A 104 -2.71 -3.97 -12.59
C ILE A 104 -4.15 -4.26 -12.21
N ARG A 105 -5.12 -3.96 -13.07
CA ARG A 105 -6.55 -4.23 -12.83
C ARG A 105 -6.82 -5.71 -12.59
N ARG A 106 -6.22 -6.59 -13.40
CA ARG A 106 -6.36 -8.05 -13.22
C ARG A 106 -5.80 -8.50 -11.88
N LEU A 107 -4.63 -8.00 -11.48
CA LEU A 107 -4.02 -8.29 -10.19
C LEU A 107 -4.94 -7.84 -9.04
N LEU A 108 -5.43 -6.61 -9.08
CA LEU A 108 -6.32 -6.07 -8.04
C LEU A 108 -7.61 -6.86 -7.92
N ASN A 109 -8.21 -7.28 -9.04
CA ASN A 109 -9.44 -8.09 -9.03
C ASN A 109 -9.25 -9.48 -8.40
N ASN A 110 -8.03 -10.00 -8.41
CA ASN A 110 -7.67 -11.30 -7.82
C ASN A 110 -7.07 -11.16 -6.42
N SER A 111 -6.98 -9.96 -5.89
CA SER A 111 -6.36 -9.66 -4.59
C SER A 111 -7.42 -9.49 -3.50
N SER A 112 -7.00 -9.56 -2.23
CA SER A 112 -7.86 -9.24 -1.10
C SER A 112 -8.28 -7.76 -1.12
N ASP A 113 -9.40 -7.46 -0.48
CA ASP A 113 -9.90 -6.10 -0.37
C ASP A 113 -8.87 -5.15 0.24
N GLY A 114 -8.89 -3.89 -0.21
CA GLY A 114 -8.02 -2.84 0.30
C GLY A 114 -6.57 -2.88 -0.19
N VAL A 115 -6.19 -3.81 -1.08
CA VAL A 115 -4.89 -3.73 -1.78
C VAL A 115 -4.85 -2.48 -2.63
N ARG A 116 -3.78 -1.68 -2.50
CA ARG A 116 -3.61 -0.41 -3.20
C ARG A 116 -2.28 -0.34 -3.92
N ILE A 117 -2.31 0.22 -5.10
CA ILE A 117 -1.13 0.46 -5.95
C ILE A 117 -1.05 1.97 -6.18
N PHE A 118 0.10 2.55 -5.88
CA PHE A 118 0.36 3.98 -6.01
C PHE A 118 1.29 4.26 -7.15
N GLY A 119 1.08 5.36 -7.85
CA GLY A 119 1.97 5.74 -8.93
C GLY A 119 1.45 6.90 -9.75
N GLY A 120 2.04 7.08 -10.91
CA GLY A 120 1.69 8.16 -11.81
C GLY A 120 2.08 7.88 -13.25
N ILE A 121 1.51 8.69 -14.11
CA ILE A 121 1.76 8.73 -15.55
C ILE A 121 2.18 10.16 -15.89
N ARG A 122 3.18 10.32 -16.75
CA ARG A 122 3.58 11.63 -17.25
C ARG A 122 2.45 12.28 -18.07
N PHE A 123 2.29 13.58 -17.93
CA PHE A 123 1.32 14.33 -18.73
C PHE A 123 1.63 14.33 -20.22
N ASN A 124 2.91 14.39 -20.57
CA ASN A 124 3.35 14.41 -21.96
C ASN A 124 3.94 13.07 -22.36
N LEU A 125 3.13 12.22 -22.97
CA LEU A 125 3.53 10.90 -23.46
C LEU A 125 4.18 10.92 -24.84
N SER A 126 4.09 12.05 -25.56
CA SER A 126 4.49 12.18 -26.97
C SER A 126 5.72 13.07 -27.19
N SER A 127 6.29 13.69 -26.15
CA SER A 127 7.47 14.54 -26.35
C SER A 127 8.77 13.74 -26.34
N ASP A 128 9.47 13.79 -27.46
CA ASP A 128 10.84 13.26 -27.58
C ASP A 128 11.86 14.10 -26.80
N SER A 129 11.48 15.30 -26.35
CA SER A 129 12.32 16.21 -25.56
C SER A 129 11.94 16.13 -24.08
N ILE A 130 12.59 15.26 -23.36
CA ILE A 130 12.49 15.18 -21.90
C ILE A 130 13.65 16.01 -21.33
N SER A 131 13.34 16.99 -20.45
CA SER A 131 14.40 17.71 -19.73
C SER A 131 15.23 16.75 -18.89
N ASP A 132 16.49 17.07 -18.67
CA ASP A 132 17.45 16.17 -18.00
C ASP A 132 16.99 15.74 -16.60
N GLU A 133 16.24 16.61 -15.90
CA GLU A 133 15.71 16.32 -14.58
C GLU A 133 14.69 15.16 -14.59
N TRP A 134 13.98 14.94 -15.71
CA TRP A 134 12.93 13.92 -15.83
C TRP A 134 13.35 12.68 -16.61
N LYS A 135 14.59 12.63 -17.13
CA LYS A 135 15.10 11.48 -17.90
C LYS A 135 15.08 10.18 -17.12
N SER A 136 15.33 10.23 -15.82
CA SER A 136 15.31 9.05 -14.95
C SER A 136 13.89 8.53 -14.63
N TRP A 137 12.85 9.31 -14.92
CA TRP A 137 11.47 8.94 -14.66
C TRP A 137 10.89 8.20 -15.86
N LYS A 138 10.33 7.03 -15.62
CA LYS A 138 9.56 6.29 -16.62
C LYS A 138 8.31 7.05 -17.05
N GLN A 139 7.75 6.79 -18.20
CA GLN A 139 6.49 7.40 -18.63
C GLN A 139 5.33 7.07 -17.69
N ALA A 140 5.33 5.85 -17.14
CA ALA A 140 4.43 5.46 -16.08
C ALA A 140 5.18 4.58 -15.08
N ARG A 141 4.90 4.77 -13.81
CA ARG A 141 5.41 3.94 -12.73
C ARG A 141 4.35 3.79 -11.65
N PHE A 142 4.06 2.54 -11.28
CA PHE A 142 3.13 2.18 -10.21
C PHE A 142 3.78 1.16 -9.29
N ILE A 143 3.51 1.27 -8.01
CA ILE A 143 4.18 0.50 -6.96
C ILE A 143 3.13 -0.07 -6.01
N LEU A 144 3.28 -1.34 -5.68
CA LEU A 144 2.69 -1.97 -4.51
C LEU A 144 3.74 -1.97 -3.40
N SER A 145 3.51 -1.19 -2.35
CA SER A 145 4.40 -1.16 -1.18
C SER A 145 4.31 -2.47 -0.39
N LEU A 146 5.41 -2.86 0.24
CA LEU A 146 5.45 -4.06 1.08
C LEU A 146 4.72 -3.83 2.41
N ILE A 147 4.95 -2.67 3.03
CA ILE A 147 4.32 -2.25 4.29
C ILE A 147 3.76 -0.84 4.10
N ASN A 148 2.55 -0.61 4.59
CA ASN A 148 1.91 0.71 4.62
C ASN A 148 1.39 1.02 6.03
N ILE A 149 1.44 2.30 6.35
CA ILE A 149 0.82 2.89 7.55
C ILE A 149 -0.10 4.02 7.09
#